data_54d002e305362376848cd11ca14532c4
#
_entry.id   54d002e305362376848cd11ca14532c4
#
_cell.length_a   1.000
_cell.length_b   1.000
_cell.length_c   1.000
_cell.angle_alpha   90.00
_cell.angle_beta   90.00
_cell.angle_gamma   90.00
#
_symmetry.space_group_name_H-M   'P 1'
#
loop_
_entity.id
_entity.type
_entity.pdbx_description
1 polymer ?
#
loop_
_entity_poly.entity_id
_entity_poly.type
_entity_poly.pdbx_seq_one_letter_code
_entity_poly.pdbx_strand_id
1 'polypeptide(L)'
;YSLGKTCSYSSKNVLVLEISATPYIFTFKAYDWLRLDLDGKPRPINIARAFDNLNFERKGDKIKKEHIAPQNVIEENEISRVVHLATHPDHFYDVHRLEFQGELSVQCNDSCHVLSLVEGESIVLEANGLRQTYYYIETIIIPAAVKSYRLIAEHRVKVIKAFLKDET
;
A
#
# COMPACT_ATOMS: atom_id res chain seq x y z
N TYR A 1 -15.31 5.37 -0.78
CA TYR A 1 -16.06 4.10 -0.66
C TYR A 1 -15.08 2.99 -0.31
N SER A 2 -14.98 2.67 1.01
CA SER A 2 -14.26 1.48 1.45
C SER A 2 -15.13 0.27 1.10
N LEU A 3 -14.77 -0.42 0.04
CA LEU A 3 -15.23 -1.78 -0.17
C LEU A 3 -14.55 -2.64 0.90
N GLY A 4 -15.30 -2.99 1.94
CA GLY A 4 -14.84 -3.91 2.97
C GLY A 4 -14.34 -5.20 2.32
N LYS A 5 -13.04 -5.32 2.17
CA LYS A 5 -12.42 -6.58 1.79
C LYS A 5 -12.51 -7.50 2.98
N THR A 6 -13.43 -8.45 2.96
CA THR A 6 -13.30 -9.63 3.78
C THR A 6 -12.20 -10.48 3.15
N CYS A 7 -10.95 -10.20 3.52
CA CYS A 7 -9.83 -11.03 3.10
C CYS A 7 -9.75 -12.23 4.05
N SER A 8 -10.11 -13.40 3.58
CA SER A 8 -9.77 -14.64 4.27
C SER A 8 -8.37 -15.08 3.81
N TYR A 9 -7.40 -15.00 4.69
CA TYR A 9 -6.06 -15.54 4.42
C TYR A 9 -6.01 -16.98 4.95
N SER A 10 -5.80 -17.93 4.06
CA SER A 10 -5.69 -19.35 4.39
C SER A 10 -4.26 -19.83 4.59
N SER A 11 -3.25 -18.98 4.36
CA SER A 11 -1.84 -19.35 4.47
C SER A 11 -1.22 -18.85 5.78
N LYS A 12 -0.32 -19.66 6.34
CA LYS A 12 0.54 -19.26 7.46
C LYS A 12 1.60 -18.27 6.96
N ASN A 13 1.95 -17.29 7.80
CA ASN A 13 3.05 -16.33 7.53
C ASN A 13 2.79 -15.39 6.33
N VAL A 14 1.63 -14.76 6.29
CA VAL A 14 1.33 -13.69 5.32
C VAL A 14 1.44 -12.33 6.00
N LEU A 15 2.27 -11.47 5.44
CA LEU A 15 2.32 -10.04 5.76
C LEU A 15 1.53 -9.28 4.70
N VAL A 16 0.66 -8.39 5.13
CA VAL A 16 -0.16 -7.55 4.24
C VAL A 16 0.16 -6.09 4.52
N LEU A 17 0.53 -5.36 3.48
CA LEU A 17 0.57 -3.91 3.51
C LEU A 17 -0.79 -3.37 3.04
N GLU A 18 -1.51 -2.67 3.91
CA GLU A 18 -2.73 -1.96 3.56
C GLU A 18 -2.40 -0.50 3.28
N ILE A 19 -2.77 -0.03 2.09
CA ILE A 19 -2.72 1.39 1.72
C ILE A 19 -4.17 1.83 1.57
N SER A 20 -4.62 2.69 2.47
CA SER A 20 -5.99 3.18 2.47
C SER A 20 -6.02 4.68 2.80
N ALA A 21 -7.06 5.34 2.33
CA ALA A 21 -7.27 6.77 2.52
C ALA A 21 -8.68 7.04 3.02
N THR A 22 -9.02 6.45 4.16
CA THR A 22 -10.33 6.65 4.78
C THR A 22 -10.20 7.38 6.10
N PRO A 23 -10.92 8.51 6.31
CA PRO A 23 -10.91 9.21 7.59
C PRO A 23 -11.53 8.38 8.72
N TYR A 24 -12.45 7.47 8.37
CA TYR A 24 -13.11 6.56 9.31
C TYR A 24 -13.24 5.18 8.70
N ILE A 25 -12.93 4.16 9.47
CA ILE A 25 -13.12 2.76 9.09
C ILE A 25 -14.47 2.32 9.65
N PHE A 26 -15.53 2.46 8.87
CA PHE A 26 -16.79 1.79 9.13
C PHE A 26 -16.77 0.46 8.40
N THR A 27 -16.59 -0.62 9.17
CA THR A 27 -16.64 -1.97 8.63
C THR A 27 -17.78 -2.72 9.30
N PHE A 28 -18.76 -3.12 8.53
CA PHE A 28 -19.76 -4.09 9.02
C PHE A 28 -19.15 -5.47 8.95
N LYS A 29 -18.79 -6.01 10.12
CA LYS A 29 -18.12 -7.29 10.22
C LYS A 29 -19.13 -8.41 10.35
N ALA A 30 -18.95 -9.47 9.59
CA ALA A 30 -19.68 -10.71 9.77
C ALA A 30 -19.16 -11.53 10.97
N TYR A 31 -17.92 -11.25 11.41
CA TYR A 31 -17.27 -11.86 12.55
C TYR A 31 -16.25 -10.92 13.18
N ASP A 32 -16.10 -10.85 14.49
CA ASP A 32 -15.19 -9.95 15.20
C ASP A 32 -14.38 -10.61 16.34
N TRP A 33 -14.20 -11.91 16.32
CA TRP A 33 -13.34 -12.65 17.28
C TRP A 33 -13.58 -12.31 18.76
N LEU A 34 -14.80 -11.95 19.12
CA LEU A 34 -15.18 -11.48 20.47
C LEU A 34 -14.32 -10.29 20.97
N ARG A 35 -13.79 -9.48 20.07
CA ARG A 35 -13.00 -8.30 20.45
C ARG A 35 -13.83 -7.40 21.35
N LEU A 36 -13.22 -7.00 22.48
CA LEU A 36 -13.87 -6.17 23.48
C LEU A 36 -13.92 -4.70 23.05
N ASP A 37 -14.99 -4.01 23.45
CA ASP A 37 -15.09 -2.55 23.39
C ASP A 37 -14.40 -1.89 24.61
N LEU A 38 -14.57 -0.58 24.75
CA LEU A 38 -14.01 0.19 25.87
C LEU A 38 -14.61 -0.19 27.22
N ASP A 39 -15.80 -0.78 27.24
CA ASP A 39 -16.51 -1.25 28.46
C ASP A 39 -16.15 -2.69 28.81
N GLY A 40 -15.22 -3.30 28.10
CA GLY A 40 -14.79 -4.68 28.30
C GLY A 40 -15.82 -5.73 27.87
N LYS A 41 -16.77 -5.36 27.02
CA LYS A 41 -17.78 -6.28 26.47
C LYS A 41 -17.48 -6.59 25.00
N PRO A 42 -17.85 -7.79 24.51
CA PRO A 42 -17.75 -8.08 23.10
C PRO A 42 -18.55 -7.07 22.26
N ARG A 43 -17.93 -6.51 21.23
CA ARG A 43 -18.59 -5.55 20.34
C ARG A 43 -19.76 -6.20 19.61
N PRO A 44 -20.89 -5.49 19.44
CA PRO A 44 -22.02 -6.02 18.69
C PRO A 44 -21.65 -6.25 17.22
N ILE A 45 -22.05 -7.40 16.68
CA ILE A 45 -21.91 -7.72 15.27
C ILE A 45 -23.20 -7.37 14.55
N ASN A 46 -23.09 -6.62 13.45
CA ASN A 46 -24.24 -6.26 12.62
C ASN A 46 -24.24 -7.07 11.33
N ILE A 47 -24.62 -8.34 11.42
CA ILE A 47 -24.58 -9.29 10.30
C ILE A 47 -25.51 -8.84 9.16
N ALA A 48 -26.73 -8.41 9.48
CA ALA A 48 -27.69 -7.96 8.46
C ALA A 48 -27.10 -6.83 7.61
N ARG A 49 -26.60 -5.76 8.25
CA ARG A 49 -25.95 -4.66 7.54
C ARG A 49 -24.67 -5.07 6.80
N ALA A 50 -23.93 -6.04 7.32
CA ALA A 50 -22.76 -6.57 6.61
C ALA A 50 -23.19 -7.21 5.30
N PHE A 51 -24.26 -8.01 5.30
CA PHE A 51 -24.81 -8.63 4.09
C PHE A 51 -25.42 -7.61 3.12
N ASP A 52 -26.11 -6.59 3.61
CA ASP A 52 -26.67 -5.50 2.77
C ASP A 52 -25.58 -4.73 1.98
N ASN A 53 -24.34 -4.72 2.51
CA ASN A 53 -23.21 -4.07 1.86
C ASN A 53 -22.38 -5.01 0.97
N LEU A 54 -22.70 -6.30 0.89
CA LEU A 54 -21.99 -7.23 0.03
C LEU A 54 -22.54 -7.19 -1.40
N ASN A 55 -21.66 -7.03 -2.37
CA ASN A 55 -22.02 -7.19 -3.76
C ASN A 55 -21.79 -8.65 -4.19
N PHE A 56 -22.85 -9.46 -4.17
CA PHE A 56 -22.81 -10.88 -4.52
C PHE A 56 -22.57 -11.17 -6.01
N GLU A 57 -22.68 -10.17 -6.87
CA GLU A 57 -22.34 -10.32 -8.29
C GLU A 57 -20.83 -10.34 -8.54
N ARG A 58 -20.06 -9.83 -7.57
CA ARG A 58 -18.59 -9.83 -7.62
C ARG A 58 -18.04 -11.15 -7.13
N LYS A 59 -18.02 -12.16 -8.00
CA LYS A 59 -17.55 -13.52 -7.70
C LYS A 59 -16.74 -14.12 -8.85
N GLY A 60 -15.92 -15.12 -8.52
CA GLY A 60 -15.15 -15.90 -9.51
C GLY A 60 -14.17 -15.04 -10.30
N ASP A 61 -14.08 -15.27 -11.61
CA ASP A 61 -13.11 -14.59 -12.49
C ASP A 61 -13.38 -13.09 -12.65
N LYS A 62 -14.60 -12.63 -12.38
CA LYS A 62 -14.92 -11.20 -12.38
C LYS A 62 -14.10 -10.45 -11.33
N ILE A 63 -13.93 -11.02 -10.13
CA ILE A 63 -13.09 -10.43 -9.06
C ILE A 63 -11.64 -10.31 -9.51
N LYS A 64 -11.10 -11.33 -10.18
CA LYS A 64 -9.71 -11.28 -10.66
C LYS A 64 -9.47 -10.13 -11.63
N LYS A 65 -10.45 -9.87 -12.51
CA LYS A 65 -10.36 -8.80 -13.51
C LYS A 65 -10.57 -7.41 -12.92
N GLU A 66 -11.45 -7.26 -11.93
CA GLU A 66 -11.87 -5.95 -11.41
C GLU A 66 -11.09 -5.52 -10.16
N HIS A 67 -10.57 -6.46 -9.36
CA HIS A 67 -9.97 -6.17 -8.05
C HIS A 67 -8.51 -6.59 -7.89
N ILE A 68 -7.95 -7.33 -8.84
CA ILE A 68 -6.50 -7.57 -8.88
C ILE A 68 -5.92 -6.59 -9.87
N ALA A 69 -5.23 -5.57 -9.36
CA ALA A 69 -4.59 -4.58 -10.20
C ALA A 69 -3.56 -5.23 -11.13
N PRO A 70 -3.57 -4.92 -12.42
CA PRO A 70 -2.50 -5.33 -13.32
C PRO A 70 -1.18 -4.71 -12.85
N GLN A 71 -0.09 -5.45 -13.02
CA GLN A 71 1.25 -4.96 -12.75
C GLN A 71 1.86 -4.48 -14.06
N ASN A 72 1.89 -3.18 -14.25
CA ASN A 72 2.41 -2.56 -15.47
C ASN A 72 3.83 -2.05 -15.22
N VAL A 73 4.81 -2.59 -15.94
CA VAL A 73 6.17 -2.06 -15.92
C VAL A 73 6.18 -0.73 -16.68
N ILE A 74 6.55 0.36 -16.01
CA ILE A 74 6.61 1.70 -16.59
C ILE A 74 8.05 2.15 -16.89
N GLU A 75 9.01 1.64 -16.13
CA GLU A 75 10.43 1.87 -16.35
C GLU A 75 11.21 0.60 -16.01
N GLU A 76 12.22 0.27 -16.81
CA GLU A 76 13.11 -0.86 -16.55
C GLU A 76 14.50 -0.61 -17.14
N ASN A 77 15.52 -0.89 -16.35
CA ASN A 77 16.91 -0.91 -16.79
C ASN A 77 17.68 -2.07 -16.07
N GLU A 78 18.99 -2.13 -16.20
CA GLU A 78 19.79 -3.23 -15.64
C GLU A 78 19.72 -3.34 -14.12
N ILE A 79 19.56 -2.24 -13.40
CA ILE A 79 19.63 -2.16 -11.94
C ILE A 79 18.28 -1.87 -11.29
N SER A 80 17.31 -1.35 -12.02
CA SER A 80 16.03 -0.94 -11.46
C SER A 80 14.85 -1.24 -12.37
N ARG A 81 13.68 -1.42 -11.73
CA ARG A 81 12.39 -1.63 -12.36
C ARG A 81 11.32 -0.91 -11.56
N VAL A 82 10.52 -0.11 -12.24
CA VAL A 82 9.36 0.57 -11.64
C VAL A 82 8.09 -0.07 -12.17
N VAL A 83 7.27 -0.58 -11.26
CA VAL A 83 6.03 -1.26 -11.58
C VAL A 83 4.86 -0.44 -11.03
N HIS A 84 3.97 -0.02 -11.91
CA HIS A 84 2.71 0.61 -11.54
C HIS A 84 1.73 -0.45 -11.03
N LEU A 85 1.27 -0.27 -9.82
CA LEU A 85 0.23 -1.08 -9.17
C LEU A 85 -1.07 -0.25 -9.18
N ALA A 86 -1.77 -0.28 -10.31
CA ALA A 86 -2.91 0.59 -10.56
C ALA A 86 -3.95 0.55 -9.42
N THR A 87 -4.33 1.72 -8.92
CA THR A 87 -5.41 1.91 -7.96
C THR A 87 -6.73 2.15 -8.68
N HIS A 88 -7.86 2.12 -7.95
CA HIS A 88 -9.15 2.48 -8.53
C HIS A 88 -9.13 3.92 -9.08
N PRO A 89 -9.76 4.23 -10.22
CA PRO A 89 -9.78 5.58 -10.79
C PRO A 89 -10.22 6.67 -9.82
N ASP A 90 -11.21 6.38 -8.96
CA ASP A 90 -11.74 7.34 -7.97
C ASP A 90 -10.80 7.58 -6.76
N HIS A 91 -9.71 6.81 -6.64
CA HIS A 91 -8.73 7.06 -5.59
C HIS A 91 -7.84 8.24 -6.00
N PHE A 92 -7.63 9.17 -5.08
CA PHE A 92 -6.75 10.34 -5.28
C PHE A 92 -5.26 10.00 -5.14
N TYR A 93 -4.90 8.76 -4.83
CA TYR A 93 -3.54 8.29 -4.71
C TYR A 93 -3.25 7.15 -5.68
N ASP A 94 -1.97 6.97 -5.98
CA ASP A 94 -1.48 5.87 -6.79
C ASP A 94 -0.31 5.15 -6.13
N VAL A 95 0.04 3.98 -6.64
CA VAL A 95 1.03 3.10 -6.01
C VAL A 95 2.00 2.57 -7.05
N HIS A 96 3.28 2.79 -6.82
CA HIS A 96 4.36 2.14 -7.56
C HIS A 96 5.14 1.17 -6.66
N ARG A 97 5.66 0.12 -7.25
CA ARG A 97 6.67 -0.73 -6.65
C ARG A 97 8.01 -0.45 -7.32
N LEU A 98 8.96 0.00 -6.53
CA LEU A 98 10.34 0.23 -6.94
C LEU A 98 11.16 -1.02 -6.60
N GLU A 99 11.71 -1.66 -7.61
CA GLU A 99 12.58 -2.82 -7.46
C GLU A 99 13.98 -2.42 -7.95
N PHE A 100 15.00 -2.47 -7.09
CA PHE A 100 16.33 -1.99 -7.49
C PHE A 100 17.44 -2.62 -6.65
N GLN A 101 18.67 -2.47 -7.16
CA GLN A 101 19.92 -2.69 -6.45
C GLN A 101 20.88 -1.55 -6.82
N GLY A 102 21.70 -1.08 -5.89
CA GLY A 102 22.52 0.09 -6.08
C GLY A 102 21.75 1.36 -5.76
N GLU A 103 21.81 2.36 -6.61
CA GLU A 103 21.24 3.70 -6.39
C GLU A 103 20.05 3.96 -7.32
N LEU A 104 18.96 4.47 -6.74
CA LEU A 104 17.77 4.91 -7.45
C LEU A 104 17.41 6.34 -7.05
N SER A 105 17.43 7.27 -8.01
CA SER A 105 16.99 8.65 -7.83
C SER A 105 15.51 8.79 -8.11
N VAL A 106 14.76 9.48 -7.23
CA VAL A 106 13.31 9.65 -7.32
C VAL A 106 12.96 11.13 -7.20
N GLN A 107 12.12 11.62 -8.11
CA GLN A 107 11.53 12.97 -8.06
C GLN A 107 10.21 12.93 -7.31
N CYS A 108 9.95 13.94 -6.47
CA CYS A 108 8.70 14.05 -5.74
C CYS A 108 7.55 14.64 -6.58
N ASN A 109 7.87 15.42 -7.62
CA ASN A 109 6.89 16.08 -8.49
C ASN A 109 5.81 16.83 -7.69
N ASP A 110 6.24 17.59 -6.70
CA ASP A 110 5.37 18.33 -5.76
C ASP A 110 4.36 17.48 -4.96
N SER A 111 4.54 16.16 -4.99
CA SER A 111 3.73 15.20 -4.22
C SER A 111 4.47 14.66 -3.00
N CYS A 112 3.73 14.41 -1.92
CA CYS A 112 4.24 13.68 -0.77
C CYS A 112 4.33 12.19 -1.13
N HIS A 113 5.47 11.55 -0.82
CA HIS A 113 5.63 10.11 -0.99
C HIS A 113 5.61 9.38 0.34
N VAL A 114 4.90 8.25 0.39
CA VAL A 114 4.97 7.30 1.50
C VAL A 114 5.66 6.05 0.99
N LEU A 115 6.79 5.70 1.60
CA LEU A 115 7.62 4.57 1.20
C LEU A 115 7.57 3.48 2.26
N SER A 116 7.46 2.22 1.84
CA SER A 116 7.57 1.06 2.74
C SER A 116 8.49 0.02 2.12
N LEU A 117 9.53 -0.40 2.85
CA LEU A 117 10.43 -1.49 2.42
C LEU A 117 9.72 -2.83 2.65
N VAL A 118 9.35 -3.51 1.57
CA VAL A 118 8.56 -4.76 1.61
C VAL A 118 9.34 -6.01 1.25
N GLU A 119 10.55 -5.87 0.69
CA GLU A 119 11.48 -6.97 0.43
C GLU A 119 12.91 -6.44 0.47
N GLY A 120 13.82 -7.19 1.12
CA GLY A 120 15.18 -6.81 1.40
C GLY A 120 15.40 -6.48 2.87
N GLU A 121 16.65 -6.29 3.28
CA GLU A 121 17.01 -6.06 4.67
C GLU A 121 16.93 -4.57 5.04
N SER A 122 17.57 -3.72 4.23
CA SER A 122 17.63 -2.28 4.49
C SER A 122 17.82 -1.47 3.22
N ILE A 123 17.49 -0.19 3.31
CA ILE A 123 17.77 0.85 2.34
C ILE A 123 18.36 2.07 3.04
N VAL A 124 19.20 2.82 2.35
CA VAL A 124 19.65 4.15 2.79
C VAL A 124 18.87 5.18 1.99
N LEU A 125 18.25 6.13 2.69
CA LEU A 125 17.64 7.32 2.11
C LEU A 125 18.59 8.49 2.23
N GLU A 126 18.79 9.21 1.13
CA GLU A 126 19.50 10.48 1.08
C GLU A 126 18.59 11.57 0.53
N ALA A 127 18.42 12.65 1.29
CA ALA A 127 17.60 13.79 0.90
C ALA A 127 18.05 15.06 1.63
N ASN A 128 18.25 16.18 0.94
CA ASN A 128 18.59 17.49 1.52
C ASN A 128 19.75 17.43 2.55
N GLY A 129 20.79 16.63 2.29
CA GLY A 129 21.92 16.44 3.18
C GLY A 129 21.68 15.47 4.35
N LEU A 130 20.46 14.97 4.52
CA LEU A 130 20.16 13.89 5.44
C LEU A 130 20.54 12.55 4.80
N ARG A 131 21.16 11.67 5.60
CA ARG A 131 21.41 10.27 5.22
C ARG A 131 20.96 9.38 6.38
N GLN A 132 20.02 8.46 6.13
CA GLN A 132 19.48 7.56 7.16
C GLN A 132 19.17 6.18 6.58
N THR A 133 19.45 5.15 7.39
CA THR A 133 19.12 3.76 7.06
C THR A 133 17.74 3.41 7.58
N TYR A 134 16.97 2.69 6.75
CA TYR A 134 15.66 2.13 7.09
C TYR A 134 15.66 0.64 6.80
N TYR A 135 14.90 -0.09 7.60
CA TYR A 135 14.88 -1.54 7.60
C TYR A 135 13.54 -2.09 7.09
N TYR A 136 13.51 -3.40 6.88
CA TYR A 136 12.32 -4.13 6.46
C TYR A 136 11.09 -3.79 7.31
N ILE A 137 9.95 -3.54 6.65
CA ILE A 137 8.65 -3.12 7.22
C ILE A 137 8.59 -1.65 7.67
N GLU A 138 9.69 -0.94 7.77
CA GLU A 138 9.63 0.48 8.13
C GLU A 138 8.97 1.31 7.02
N THR A 139 8.21 2.31 7.47
CA THR A 139 7.52 3.26 6.59
C THR A 139 8.07 4.65 6.78
N ILE A 140 8.34 5.32 5.65
CA ILE A 140 8.99 6.63 5.58
C ILE A 140 8.03 7.59 4.88
N ILE A 141 7.90 8.80 5.40
CA ILE A 141 7.17 9.88 4.74
C ILE A 141 8.18 10.88 4.18
N ILE A 142 8.11 11.12 2.88
CA ILE A 142 8.91 12.14 2.20
C ILE A 142 7.98 13.31 1.86
N PRO A 143 8.15 14.48 2.51
CA PRO A 143 7.36 15.66 2.19
C PRO A 143 7.62 16.16 0.76
N ALA A 144 6.62 16.74 0.11
CA ALA A 144 6.73 17.33 -1.23
C ALA A 144 7.86 18.38 -1.35
N ALA A 145 8.13 19.11 -0.26
CA ALA A 145 9.19 20.10 -0.18
C ALA A 145 10.61 19.53 -0.39
N VAL A 146 10.80 18.24 -0.27
CA VAL A 146 12.10 17.56 -0.50
C VAL A 146 12.50 17.64 -1.97
N LYS A 147 11.56 17.70 -2.91
CA LYS A 147 11.74 17.73 -4.36
C LYS A 147 12.30 16.44 -4.96
N SER A 148 13.42 15.94 -4.44
CA SER A 148 14.05 14.70 -4.89
C SER A 148 14.79 14.02 -3.76
N TYR A 149 14.95 12.71 -3.88
CA TYR A 149 15.71 11.89 -2.94
C TYR A 149 16.36 10.72 -3.66
N ARG A 150 17.34 10.11 -3.01
CA ARG A 150 18.01 8.89 -3.47
C ARG A 150 17.75 7.76 -2.50
N LEU A 151 17.49 6.59 -3.05
CA LEU A 151 17.44 5.32 -2.33
C LEU A 151 18.66 4.49 -2.74
N ILE A 152 19.36 3.93 -1.76
CA ILE A 152 20.55 3.13 -1.98
C ILE A 152 20.35 1.79 -1.29
N ALA A 153 20.59 0.69 -2.01
CA ALA A 153 20.49 -0.67 -1.51
C ALA A 153 21.68 -1.52 -1.96
N GLU A 154 22.32 -2.20 -1.03
CA GLU A 154 23.43 -3.09 -1.35
C GLU A 154 22.97 -4.33 -2.13
N HIS A 155 21.81 -4.86 -1.75
CA HIS A 155 21.18 -6.03 -2.39
C HIS A 155 19.86 -5.62 -3.04
N ARG A 156 19.31 -6.49 -3.88
CA ARG A 156 18.00 -6.23 -4.51
C ARG A 156 16.91 -6.09 -3.47
N VAL A 157 16.14 -5.00 -3.59
CA VAL A 157 15.05 -4.64 -2.67
C VAL A 157 13.77 -4.33 -3.44
N LYS A 158 12.64 -4.36 -2.72
CA LYS A 158 11.37 -3.82 -3.20
C LYS A 158 10.82 -2.81 -2.20
N VAL A 159 10.55 -1.63 -2.70
CA VAL A 159 9.94 -0.52 -1.95
C VAL A 159 8.60 -0.19 -2.57
N ILE A 160 7.56 -0.14 -1.77
CA ILE A 160 6.26 0.39 -2.19
C ILE A 160 6.27 1.89 -2.00
N LYS A 161 5.96 2.63 -3.05
CA LYS A 161 5.79 4.08 -3.07
C LYS A 161 4.33 4.41 -3.32
N ALA A 162 3.65 5.02 -2.33
CA ALA A 162 2.34 5.63 -2.50
C ALA A 162 2.50 7.15 -2.60
N PHE A 163 1.71 7.79 -3.45
CA PHE A 163 1.78 9.23 -3.74
C PHE A 163 0.43 9.73 -4.25
N LEU A 164 0.23 11.05 -4.23
CA LEU A 164 -0.98 11.66 -4.77
C LEU A 164 -0.93 11.62 -6.31
N LYS A 165 -2.07 11.31 -6.93
CA LYS A 165 -2.24 11.48 -8.38
C LYS A 165 -2.20 12.98 -8.70
N ASP A 166 -1.63 13.33 -9.84
CA ASP A 166 -1.75 14.68 -10.36
C ASP A 166 -3.23 15.00 -10.60
N GLU A 167 -3.67 16.17 -10.20
CA GLU A 167 -5.01 16.66 -10.54
C GLU A 167 -5.05 16.85 -12.07
N THR A 168 -5.84 16.01 -12.75
CA THR A 168 -6.13 16.13 -14.18
C THR A 168 -7.23 17.14 -14.44
#